data_9ef9b11b39464d62ddf1c3d55893c890
#
_entry.id   9ef9b11b39464d62ddf1c3d55893c890
#
_cell.length_a   1.000
_cell.length_b   1.000
_cell.length_c   1.000
_cell.angle_alpha   90.00
_cell.angle_beta   90.00
_cell.angle_gamma   90.00
#
_symmetry.space_group_name_H-M   'P 1'
#
loop_
_entity.id
_entity.type
_entity.pdbx_description
1 polymer ?
#
loop_
_entity_poly.entity_id
_entity_poly.type
_entity_poly.pdbx_seq_one_letter_code
_entity_poly.pdbx_strand_id
1 'polypeptide(L)'
;MREVLLKELSNSDIDWMLTTGTKEEIAAGKVLIRQGEPVTALYILLDGELLVSLSQPDNNPLGRAFAALEGGEMSGREIARLSSGDMVGEIPFLDTYLPSTTVKALTKSVVLAIPQQQLAKKLKEDISFAAHLYRASAILLSDRVEQIVNQLGHSTLVLSQPKLREILFIFAELRDSDIDWLVVAGTVSKISTGTVLIQGGRPVEALHILLEGKLTLSASEDDRNPLARAFSSLEGGESPEREFARLSRGDIVGESPFIEAPPPSFSVKAVEDSWVLSIPQWRLAAKLLHDLPFAARFYRVLAVLLADKQRAIVSSLGYGRLSYSKDQSLDESQQYENELSSDFLAQVALAGARFDWMLKRIRRS
;
A
#
# COMPACT_ATOMS: atom_id res chain seq x y z
N MET A 1 10.12 9.33 11.73
CA MET A 1 10.07 9.32 10.25
C MET A 1 11.27 9.93 9.53
N ARG A 2 11.97 10.92 10.10
CA ARG A 2 13.22 11.47 9.51
C ARG A 2 14.29 10.44 9.13
N GLU A 3 14.17 9.21 9.64
CA GLU A 3 15.23 8.21 9.51
C GLU A 3 15.04 7.22 8.34
N VAL A 4 13.81 7.04 7.80
CA VAL A 4 13.54 5.97 6.82
C VAL A 4 14.38 6.15 5.56
N LEU A 5 14.32 7.31 4.90
CA LEU A 5 15.10 7.54 3.68
C LEU A 5 16.61 7.48 3.95
N LEU A 6 17.08 8.06 5.05
CA LEU A 6 18.51 8.05 5.41
C LEU A 6 19.00 6.66 5.82
N LYS A 7 18.11 5.81 6.33
CA LYS A 7 18.44 4.43 6.71
C LYS A 7 18.44 3.49 5.51
N GLU A 8 17.50 3.67 4.60
CA GLU A 8 17.29 2.75 3.48
C GLU A 8 18.14 3.11 2.25
N LEU A 9 18.39 4.40 2.00
CA LEU A 9 19.16 4.87 0.86
C LEU A 9 20.66 4.94 1.19
N SER A 10 21.48 4.50 0.25
CA SER A 10 22.93 4.68 0.34
C SER A 10 23.33 6.14 0.13
N ASN A 11 24.55 6.52 0.52
CA ASN A 11 25.05 7.87 0.26
C ASN A 11 25.04 8.21 -1.24
N SER A 12 25.39 7.24 -2.11
CA SER A 12 25.33 7.43 -3.56
C SER A 12 23.92 7.65 -4.10
N ASP A 13 22.92 7.02 -3.49
CA ASP A 13 21.50 7.23 -3.83
C ASP A 13 21.06 8.65 -3.48
N ILE A 14 21.43 9.10 -2.27
CA ILE A 14 21.14 10.44 -1.78
C ILE A 14 21.85 11.49 -2.64
N ASP A 15 23.12 11.30 -2.97
CA ASP A 15 23.89 12.21 -3.83
C ASP A 15 23.27 12.31 -5.23
N TRP A 16 22.82 11.18 -5.80
CA TRP A 16 22.11 11.20 -7.06
C TRP A 16 20.80 11.99 -6.98
N MET A 17 20.00 11.78 -5.92
CA MET A 17 18.75 12.53 -5.70
C MET A 17 18.99 14.03 -5.57
N LEU A 18 20.00 14.42 -4.80
CA LEU A 18 20.34 15.83 -4.60
C LEU A 18 20.86 16.50 -5.87
N THR A 19 21.58 15.75 -6.71
CA THR A 19 22.14 16.27 -7.98
C THR A 19 21.07 16.37 -9.07
N THR A 20 20.11 15.42 -9.08
CA THR A 20 19.05 15.33 -10.09
C THR A 20 17.84 16.18 -9.74
N GLY A 21 17.54 16.28 -8.44
CA GLY A 21 16.37 16.99 -7.94
C GLY A 21 16.58 18.49 -7.87
N THR A 22 15.48 19.22 -7.93
CA THR A 22 15.45 20.67 -7.76
C THR A 22 14.83 21.00 -6.39
N LYS A 23 15.52 21.86 -5.63
CA LYS A 23 14.99 22.36 -4.36
C LYS A 23 13.97 23.45 -4.62
N GLU A 24 12.74 23.26 -4.13
CA GLU A 24 11.63 24.19 -4.30
C GLU A 24 11.08 24.66 -2.96
N GLU A 25 10.81 25.98 -2.87
CA GLU A 25 10.08 26.57 -1.74
C GLU A 25 8.58 26.59 -2.06
N ILE A 26 7.78 26.02 -1.15
CA ILE A 26 6.34 25.91 -1.27
C ILE A 26 5.69 26.80 -0.21
N ALA A 27 4.91 27.79 -0.65
CA ALA A 27 4.19 28.66 0.27
C ALA A 27 3.12 27.89 1.05
N ALA A 28 2.84 28.30 2.29
CA ALA A 28 1.72 27.78 3.06
C ALA A 28 0.41 27.90 2.25
N GLY A 29 -0.42 26.86 2.29
CA GLY A 29 -1.66 26.77 1.53
C GLY A 29 -1.52 26.28 0.09
N LYS A 30 -0.31 26.23 -0.50
CA LYS A 30 -0.12 25.76 -1.87
C LYS A 30 -0.34 24.24 -1.99
N VAL A 31 -1.10 23.83 -2.98
CA VAL A 31 -1.29 22.42 -3.34
C VAL A 31 -0.09 21.93 -4.16
N LEU A 32 0.54 20.86 -3.70
CA LEU A 32 1.68 20.22 -4.33
C LEU A 32 1.24 19.07 -5.25
N ILE A 33 0.32 18.27 -4.80
CA ILE A 33 -0.31 17.16 -5.56
C ILE A 33 -1.81 17.30 -5.44
N ARG A 34 -2.52 17.25 -6.56
CA ARG A 34 -3.99 17.28 -6.58
C ARG A 34 -4.54 15.89 -6.89
N GLN A 35 -5.54 15.48 -6.12
CA GLN A 35 -6.28 14.24 -6.36
C GLN A 35 -6.81 14.19 -7.79
N GLY A 36 -6.59 13.07 -8.50
CA GLY A 36 -7.05 12.86 -9.87
C GLY A 36 -6.20 13.54 -10.97
N GLU A 37 -5.15 14.29 -10.63
CA GLU A 37 -4.26 14.91 -11.60
C GLU A 37 -2.92 14.17 -11.70
N PRO A 38 -2.28 14.10 -12.89
CA PRO A 38 -0.97 13.47 -13.04
C PRO A 38 0.10 14.13 -12.18
N VAL A 39 0.96 13.33 -11.58
CA VAL A 39 2.13 13.79 -10.80
C VAL A 39 3.36 13.75 -11.71
N THR A 40 4.13 14.83 -11.70
CA THR A 40 5.30 15.01 -12.58
C THR A 40 6.64 14.77 -11.90
N ALA A 41 6.66 14.67 -10.56
CA ALA A 41 7.87 14.49 -9.78
C ALA A 41 7.61 13.69 -8.50
N LEU A 42 8.65 13.03 -8.01
CA LEU A 42 8.71 12.56 -6.62
C LEU A 42 9.16 13.75 -5.76
N TYR A 43 8.43 14.04 -4.69
CA TYR A 43 8.76 15.12 -3.76
C TYR A 43 9.21 14.55 -2.42
N ILE A 44 10.37 14.98 -1.95
CA ILE A 44 10.88 14.68 -0.61
C ILE A 44 10.79 15.95 0.22
N LEU A 45 10.10 15.89 1.35
CA LEU A 45 9.97 17.04 2.25
C LEU A 45 11.27 17.23 3.04
N LEU A 46 11.96 18.34 2.78
CA LEU A 46 13.20 18.70 3.47
C LEU A 46 12.95 19.49 4.76
N ASP A 47 11.96 20.41 4.72
CA ASP A 47 11.59 21.25 5.86
C ASP A 47 10.12 21.67 5.73
N GLY A 48 9.46 21.93 6.88
CA GLY A 48 8.05 22.31 6.95
C GLY A 48 7.11 21.14 7.21
N GLU A 49 5.82 21.33 6.87
CA GLU A 49 4.76 20.35 7.07
C GLU A 49 3.82 20.30 5.87
N LEU A 50 3.48 19.09 5.42
CA LEU A 50 2.47 18.86 4.39
C LEU A 50 1.28 18.10 4.97
N LEU A 51 0.09 18.43 4.47
CA LEU A 51 -1.16 17.75 4.78
C LEU A 51 -1.58 16.88 3.62
N VAL A 52 -1.84 15.61 3.89
CA VAL A 52 -2.52 14.70 2.97
C VAL A 52 -4.00 14.70 3.32
N SER A 53 -4.84 15.04 2.36
CA SER A 53 -6.29 15.17 2.55
C SER A 53 -7.07 14.51 1.43
N LEU A 54 -8.33 14.17 1.74
CA LEU A 54 -9.32 13.71 0.80
C LEU A 54 -10.23 14.86 0.42
N SER A 55 -10.29 15.19 -0.85
CA SER A 55 -11.28 16.12 -1.36
C SER A 55 -12.64 15.40 -1.40
N GLN A 56 -13.66 15.91 -0.72
CA GLN A 56 -15.04 15.46 -0.92
C GLN A 56 -15.49 15.94 -2.29
N PRO A 57 -15.98 15.05 -3.18
CA PRO A 57 -16.84 15.49 -4.25
C PRO A 57 -18.15 15.97 -3.60
N ASP A 58 -18.34 17.28 -3.53
CA ASP A 58 -19.59 17.85 -3.06
C ASP A 58 -20.69 17.47 -4.04
N ASN A 59 -21.44 16.42 -3.73
CA ASN A 59 -22.63 16.01 -4.46
C ASN A 59 -23.79 16.99 -4.25
N ASN A 60 -23.60 18.03 -3.43
CA ASN A 60 -24.60 19.05 -3.18
C ASN A 60 -24.26 20.32 -4.00
N PRO A 61 -25.04 20.64 -5.07
CA PRO A 61 -24.83 21.84 -5.87
C PRO A 61 -24.92 23.14 -5.04
N LEU A 62 -25.70 23.13 -3.96
CA LEU A 62 -25.83 24.25 -3.03
C LEU A 62 -24.58 24.40 -2.17
N GLY A 63 -23.94 23.31 -1.70
CA GLY A 63 -22.69 23.33 -0.96
C GLY A 63 -21.55 23.93 -1.80
N ARG A 64 -21.49 23.58 -3.11
CA ARG A 64 -20.54 24.21 -4.05
C ARG A 64 -20.76 25.71 -4.21
N ALA A 65 -22.00 26.12 -4.32
CA ALA A 65 -22.34 27.56 -4.45
C ALA A 65 -21.98 28.34 -3.18
N PHE A 66 -22.22 27.79 -2.00
CA PHE A 66 -21.84 28.41 -0.73
C PHE A 66 -20.33 28.45 -0.53
N ALA A 67 -19.61 27.37 -0.81
CA ALA A 67 -18.15 27.33 -0.72
C ALA A 67 -17.50 28.34 -1.69
N ALA A 68 -18.04 28.51 -2.89
CA ALA A 68 -17.57 29.50 -3.85
C ALA A 68 -17.85 30.96 -3.41
N LEU A 69 -18.96 31.18 -2.70
CA LEU A 69 -19.33 32.51 -2.19
C LEU A 69 -18.54 32.95 -0.94
N GLU A 70 -18.19 31.98 -0.10
CA GLU A 70 -17.45 32.24 1.15
C GLU A 70 -15.94 32.27 0.96
N GLY A 71 -15.43 32.05 -0.26
CA GLY A 71 -13.99 31.93 -0.53
C GLY A 71 -13.34 30.77 0.25
N GLY A 72 -14.17 29.86 0.80
CA GLY A 72 -13.75 28.72 1.58
C GLY A 72 -13.22 27.63 0.66
N GLU A 73 -11.97 27.27 0.79
CA GLU A 73 -11.43 26.04 0.26
C GLU A 73 -12.29 24.87 0.80
N MET A 74 -12.72 23.99 -0.08
CA MET A 74 -13.44 22.77 0.31
C MET A 74 -12.63 22.06 1.39
N SER A 75 -13.18 21.98 2.59
CA SER A 75 -12.55 21.33 3.74
C SER A 75 -12.41 19.85 3.45
N GLY A 76 -11.26 19.48 2.90
CA GLY A 76 -10.91 18.08 2.72
C GLY A 76 -10.71 17.40 4.07
N ARG A 77 -11.12 16.13 4.19
CA ARG A 77 -10.83 15.34 5.40
C ARG A 77 -9.32 15.10 5.49
N GLU A 78 -8.71 15.56 6.57
CA GLU A 78 -7.31 15.25 6.87
C GLU A 78 -7.13 13.75 7.10
N ILE A 79 -6.09 13.15 6.50
CA ILE A 79 -5.78 11.72 6.65
C ILE A 79 -4.36 11.47 7.13
N ALA A 80 -3.41 12.37 6.85
CA ALA A 80 -2.05 12.25 7.36
C ALA A 80 -1.36 13.61 7.36
N ARG A 81 -0.44 13.81 8.31
CA ARG A 81 0.52 14.91 8.31
C ARG A 81 1.91 14.37 8.01
N LEU A 82 2.59 15.06 7.12
CA LEU A 82 3.93 14.69 6.69
C LEU A 82 4.92 15.71 7.22
N SER A 83 6.06 15.21 7.63
CA SER A 83 7.17 15.98 8.19
C SER A 83 8.45 15.75 7.39
N SER A 84 9.49 16.50 7.71
CA SER A 84 10.81 16.39 7.09
C SER A 84 11.28 14.92 7.03
N GLY A 85 11.68 14.46 5.85
CA GLY A 85 12.07 13.08 5.54
C GLY A 85 10.95 12.21 4.98
N ASP A 86 9.71 12.71 4.93
CA ASP A 86 8.62 12.03 4.23
C ASP A 86 8.68 12.31 2.73
N MET A 87 8.08 11.42 1.93
CA MET A 87 7.98 11.60 0.48
C MET A 87 6.55 11.42 -0.03
N VAL A 88 6.24 12.08 -1.13
CA VAL A 88 4.96 11.98 -1.85
C VAL A 88 5.19 11.99 -3.35
N GLY A 89 4.21 11.45 -4.11
CA GLY A 89 4.34 11.33 -5.55
C GLY A 89 5.02 10.03 -5.99
N GLU A 90 5.11 9.04 -5.08
CA GLU A 90 5.67 7.71 -5.32
C GLU A 90 4.74 6.83 -6.15
N ILE A 91 3.42 6.99 -6.05
CA ILE A 91 2.43 6.10 -6.67
C ILE A 91 2.62 5.94 -8.19
N PRO A 92 2.89 6.99 -8.99
CA PRO A 92 3.12 6.84 -10.43
C PRO A 92 4.33 5.99 -10.83
N PHE A 93 5.26 5.74 -9.90
CA PHE A 93 6.42 4.85 -10.14
C PHE A 93 6.12 3.40 -9.78
N LEU A 94 5.11 3.22 -8.96
CA LEU A 94 4.65 1.91 -8.52
C LEU A 94 3.59 1.35 -9.48
N ASP A 95 2.64 2.20 -9.88
CA ASP A 95 1.51 1.83 -10.73
C ASP A 95 1.07 3.02 -11.61
N THR A 96 0.23 2.76 -12.62
CA THR A 96 -0.28 3.73 -13.61
C THR A 96 -1.43 4.60 -13.09
N TYR A 97 -1.73 4.58 -11.79
CA TYR A 97 -2.87 5.30 -11.23
C TYR A 97 -2.58 6.77 -10.91
N LEU A 98 -3.64 7.56 -11.04
CA LEU A 98 -3.66 8.92 -10.56
C LEU A 98 -3.72 8.96 -9.01
N PRO A 99 -3.20 10.02 -8.38
CA PRO A 99 -3.26 10.18 -6.92
C PRO A 99 -4.69 10.12 -6.39
N SER A 100 -4.91 9.35 -5.34
CA SER A 100 -6.20 9.27 -4.64
C SER A 100 -6.39 10.35 -3.58
N THR A 101 -5.37 11.19 -3.36
CA THR A 101 -5.32 12.19 -2.28
C THR A 101 -4.73 13.50 -2.78
N THR A 102 -5.07 14.60 -2.10
CA THR A 102 -4.47 15.91 -2.32
C THR A 102 -3.40 16.15 -1.26
N VAL A 103 -2.25 16.70 -1.67
CA VAL A 103 -1.14 17.10 -0.78
C VAL A 103 -0.98 18.61 -0.82
N LYS A 104 -1.09 19.27 0.34
CA LYS A 104 -1.03 20.72 0.50
C LYS A 104 -0.02 21.10 1.57
N ALA A 105 0.72 22.18 1.39
CA ALA A 105 1.62 22.70 2.40
C ALA A 105 0.82 23.38 3.54
N LEU A 106 1.03 22.93 4.78
CA LEU A 106 0.46 23.58 5.98
C LEU A 106 1.25 24.80 6.38
N THR A 107 2.56 24.71 6.30
CA THR A 107 3.50 25.80 6.59
C THR A 107 4.32 26.11 5.35
N LYS A 108 5.11 27.19 5.38
CA LYS A 108 6.15 27.39 4.36
C LYS A 108 7.06 26.17 4.41
N SER A 109 7.16 25.43 3.31
CA SER A 109 7.85 24.15 3.23
C SER A 109 8.92 24.18 2.15
N VAL A 110 9.90 23.32 2.29
CA VAL A 110 10.95 23.12 1.29
C VAL A 110 10.94 21.66 0.86
N VAL A 111 10.85 21.42 -0.43
CA VAL A 111 10.86 20.07 -1.01
C VAL A 111 12.00 19.89 -2.00
N LEU A 112 12.46 18.66 -2.16
CA LEU A 112 13.30 18.22 -3.26
C LEU A 112 12.39 17.56 -4.29
N ALA A 113 12.24 18.18 -5.46
CA ALA A 113 11.43 17.65 -6.56
C ALA A 113 12.31 16.89 -7.55
N ILE A 114 12.11 15.58 -7.68
CA ILE A 114 12.86 14.69 -8.58
C ILE A 114 11.96 14.39 -9.78
N PRO A 115 12.32 14.82 -11.02
CA PRO A 115 11.49 14.62 -12.20
C PRO A 115 11.21 13.16 -12.48
N GLN A 116 9.94 12.83 -12.78
CA GLN A 116 9.46 11.46 -13.00
C GLN A 116 10.27 10.71 -14.06
N GLN A 117 10.58 11.34 -15.18
CA GLN A 117 11.32 10.69 -16.27
C GLN A 117 12.74 10.26 -15.84
N GLN A 118 13.43 11.10 -15.09
CA GLN A 118 14.79 10.81 -14.61
C GLN A 118 14.78 9.70 -13.55
N LEU A 119 13.80 9.74 -12.64
CA LEU A 119 13.63 8.70 -11.63
C LEU A 119 13.26 7.36 -12.29
N ALA A 120 12.34 7.33 -13.24
CA ALA A 120 11.98 6.10 -13.95
C ALA A 120 13.17 5.49 -14.71
N LYS A 121 14.04 6.32 -15.28
CA LYS A 121 15.28 5.87 -15.91
C LYS A 121 16.22 5.26 -14.88
N LYS A 122 16.47 5.95 -13.76
CA LYS A 122 17.35 5.48 -12.68
C LYS A 122 16.86 4.15 -12.10
N LEU A 123 15.57 3.99 -11.84
CA LEU A 123 14.97 2.75 -11.35
C LEU A 123 15.16 1.54 -12.29
N LYS A 124 15.25 1.80 -13.60
CA LYS A 124 15.51 0.74 -14.60
C LYS A 124 16.98 0.38 -14.72
N GLU A 125 17.86 1.37 -14.58
CA GLU A 125 19.31 1.20 -14.81
C GLU A 125 20.07 0.77 -13.56
N ASP A 126 19.57 1.12 -12.36
CA ASP A 126 20.22 0.84 -11.08
C ASP A 126 19.32 0.02 -10.15
N ILE A 127 19.58 -1.29 -10.14
CA ILE A 127 18.81 -2.26 -9.35
C ILE A 127 18.96 -2.02 -7.84
N SER A 128 20.15 -1.57 -7.40
CA SER A 128 20.40 -1.28 -5.98
C SER A 128 19.56 -0.09 -5.52
N PHE A 129 19.61 1.00 -6.28
CA PHE A 129 18.77 2.15 -6.05
C PHE A 129 17.27 1.79 -6.04
N ALA A 130 16.83 0.96 -7.01
CA ALA A 130 15.45 0.50 -7.08
C ALA A 130 15.03 -0.28 -5.84
N ALA A 131 15.87 -1.22 -5.37
CA ALA A 131 15.59 -2.00 -4.16
C ALA A 131 15.46 -1.09 -2.92
N HIS A 132 16.38 -0.15 -2.74
CA HIS A 132 16.37 0.80 -1.62
C HIS A 132 15.15 1.72 -1.67
N LEU A 133 14.86 2.31 -2.83
CA LEU A 133 13.73 3.24 -2.95
C LEU A 133 12.38 2.52 -2.79
N TYR A 134 12.20 1.35 -3.37
CA TYR A 134 10.95 0.59 -3.21
C TYR A 134 10.75 0.13 -1.77
N ARG A 135 11.82 -0.26 -1.06
CA ARG A 135 11.74 -0.58 0.37
C ARG A 135 11.33 0.64 1.19
N ALA A 136 12.00 1.78 0.99
CA ALA A 136 11.62 3.03 1.64
C ALA A 136 10.16 3.43 1.34
N SER A 137 9.72 3.30 0.09
CA SER A 137 8.33 3.53 -0.31
C SER A 137 7.36 2.62 0.43
N ALA A 138 7.65 1.33 0.54
CA ALA A 138 6.80 0.36 1.23
C ALA A 138 6.68 0.70 2.73
N ILE A 139 7.78 1.07 3.40
CA ILE A 139 7.78 1.48 4.81
C ILE A 139 6.90 2.73 5.00
N LEU A 140 7.12 3.78 4.20
CA LEU A 140 6.36 5.03 4.32
C LEU A 140 4.87 4.86 3.98
N LEU A 141 4.54 4.01 3.01
CA LEU A 141 3.15 3.67 2.67
C LEU A 141 2.48 2.87 3.78
N SER A 142 3.20 1.94 4.41
CA SER A 142 2.69 1.17 5.56
C SER A 142 2.33 2.08 6.72
N ASP A 143 3.24 2.98 7.10
CA ASP A 143 3.01 3.97 8.15
C ASP A 143 1.79 4.86 7.83
N ARG A 144 1.65 5.26 6.57
CA ARG A 144 0.52 6.08 6.12
C ARG A 144 -0.80 5.31 6.19
N VAL A 145 -0.82 4.06 5.76
CA VAL A 145 -2.01 3.19 5.89
C VAL A 145 -2.40 3.04 7.35
N GLU A 146 -1.45 2.81 8.25
CA GLU A 146 -1.71 2.70 9.68
C GLU A 146 -2.27 4.00 10.27
N GLN A 147 -1.71 5.17 9.91
CA GLN A 147 -2.24 6.47 10.32
C GLN A 147 -3.70 6.66 9.87
N ILE A 148 -4.03 6.32 8.62
CA ILE A 148 -5.38 6.41 8.09
C ILE A 148 -6.32 5.49 8.88
N VAL A 149 -5.93 4.23 9.10
CA VAL A 149 -6.74 3.26 9.87
C VAL A 149 -6.97 3.75 11.29
N ASN A 150 -5.94 4.26 11.96
CA ASN A 150 -6.05 4.78 13.33
C ASN A 150 -6.97 6.00 13.44
N GLN A 151 -6.93 6.92 12.46
CA GLN A 151 -7.80 8.10 12.44
C GLN A 151 -9.26 7.75 12.13
N LEU A 152 -9.50 6.77 11.26
CA LEU A 152 -10.86 6.39 10.84
C LEU A 152 -11.54 5.45 11.83
N GLY A 153 -10.74 4.77 12.62
CA GLY A 153 -11.20 3.71 13.51
C GLY A 153 -11.65 2.45 12.75
N HIS A 154 -11.34 1.30 13.31
CA HIS A 154 -11.66 -0.01 12.71
C HIS A 154 -13.16 -0.23 12.43
N SER A 155 -14.05 0.52 13.10
CA SER A 155 -15.51 0.35 12.97
C SER A 155 -16.09 0.78 11.62
N THR A 156 -15.35 1.57 10.83
CA THR A 156 -15.83 2.14 9.56
C THR A 156 -15.26 1.42 8.33
N LEU A 157 -14.23 0.59 8.52
CA LEU A 157 -13.51 -0.06 7.45
C LEU A 157 -14.10 -1.44 7.15
N VAL A 158 -15.04 -1.50 6.22
CA VAL A 158 -15.31 -2.73 5.48
C VAL A 158 -14.47 -2.62 4.20
N LEU A 159 -13.26 -3.19 4.21
CA LEU A 159 -12.48 -3.30 2.99
C LEU A 159 -13.26 -4.20 2.05
N SER A 160 -13.82 -3.62 1.00
CA SER A 160 -14.37 -4.39 -0.12
C SER A 160 -13.31 -5.39 -0.55
N GLN A 161 -13.73 -6.62 -0.88
CA GLN A 161 -12.82 -7.71 -1.25
C GLN A 161 -11.70 -7.19 -2.16
N PRO A 162 -10.42 -7.58 -1.90
CA PRO A 162 -9.35 -7.27 -2.81
C PRO A 162 -9.77 -7.73 -4.20
N LYS A 163 -9.80 -6.80 -5.14
CA LYS A 163 -10.13 -7.13 -6.52
C LYS A 163 -9.05 -8.09 -7.01
N LEU A 164 -9.40 -9.05 -7.86
CA LEU A 164 -8.53 -10.04 -8.57
C LEU A 164 -7.11 -9.52 -8.94
N ARG A 165 -6.92 -8.25 -8.85
CA ARG A 165 -5.79 -7.44 -9.25
C ARG A 165 -4.55 -7.62 -8.38
N GLU A 166 -4.70 -7.81 -7.05
CA GLU A 166 -3.55 -7.93 -6.13
C GLU A 166 -2.73 -9.18 -6.41
N ILE A 167 -3.41 -10.31 -6.57
CA ILE A 167 -2.80 -11.61 -6.91
C ILE A 167 -2.05 -11.53 -8.22
N LEU A 168 -2.71 -10.92 -9.21
CA LEU A 168 -2.20 -10.86 -10.57
C LEU A 168 -0.95 -9.98 -10.65
N PHE A 169 -0.89 -8.92 -9.85
CA PHE A 169 0.26 -8.02 -9.83
C PHE A 169 1.51 -8.69 -9.25
N ILE A 170 1.37 -9.43 -8.14
CA ILE A 170 2.49 -10.11 -7.47
C ILE A 170 3.18 -11.08 -8.43
N PHE A 171 2.39 -11.95 -9.07
CA PHE A 171 2.93 -12.97 -9.96
C PHE A 171 3.33 -12.42 -11.34
N ALA A 172 2.86 -11.24 -11.74
CA ALA A 172 3.35 -10.54 -12.93
C ALA A 172 4.74 -9.93 -12.71
N GLU A 173 5.01 -9.37 -11.53
CA GLU A 173 6.26 -8.70 -11.22
C GLU A 173 7.41 -9.69 -10.91
N LEU A 174 7.12 -10.77 -10.17
CA LEU A 174 8.11 -11.79 -9.84
C LEU A 174 8.50 -12.61 -11.08
N ARG A 175 9.77 -13.01 -11.16
CA ARG A 175 10.24 -13.93 -12.22
C ARG A 175 9.95 -15.38 -11.86
N ASP A 176 10.01 -16.25 -12.86
CA ASP A 176 9.83 -17.70 -12.66
C ASP A 176 10.83 -18.27 -11.64
N SER A 177 12.09 -17.79 -11.67
CA SER A 177 13.12 -18.15 -10.69
C SER A 177 12.78 -17.70 -9.26
N ASP A 178 12.08 -16.58 -9.10
CA ASP A 178 11.67 -16.08 -7.80
C ASP A 178 10.57 -16.97 -7.22
N ILE A 179 9.63 -17.36 -8.07
CA ILE A 179 8.52 -18.27 -7.72
C ILE A 179 9.05 -19.66 -7.36
N ASP A 180 10.01 -20.17 -8.14
CA ASP A 180 10.68 -21.44 -7.85
C ASP A 180 11.36 -21.40 -6.47
N TRP A 181 12.03 -20.28 -6.18
CA TRP A 181 12.67 -20.08 -4.89
C TRP A 181 11.63 -20.04 -3.76
N LEU A 182 10.50 -19.33 -3.92
CA LEU A 182 9.41 -19.28 -2.92
C LEU A 182 8.88 -20.68 -2.61
N VAL A 183 8.68 -21.52 -3.63
CA VAL A 183 8.24 -22.92 -3.47
C VAL A 183 9.24 -23.74 -2.68
N VAL A 184 10.54 -23.64 -3.02
CA VAL A 184 11.61 -24.41 -2.36
C VAL A 184 11.88 -23.90 -0.93
N ALA A 185 11.80 -22.58 -0.70
CA ALA A 185 12.03 -21.98 0.61
C ALA A 185 10.85 -22.13 1.56
N GLY A 186 9.64 -22.29 1.04
CA GLY A 186 8.42 -22.39 1.81
C GLY A 186 8.04 -23.80 2.19
N THR A 187 7.05 -23.90 3.08
CA THR A 187 6.39 -25.14 3.46
C THR A 187 4.90 -25.03 3.17
N VAL A 188 4.36 -26.00 2.47
CA VAL A 188 2.92 -26.07 2.21
C VAL A 188 2.24 -26.81 3.33
N SER A 189 1.19 -26.22 3.90
CA SER A 189 0.40 -26.85 4.96
C SER A 189 -1.09 -26.65 4.74
N LYS A 190 -1.86 -27.65 5.14
CA LYS A 190 -3.32 -27.53 5.27
C LYS A 190 -3.62 -26.98 6.65
N ILE A 191 -4.43 -25.92 6.70
CA ILE A 191 -4.94 -25.33 7.94
C ILE A 191 -6.44 -25.57 8.01
N SER A 192 -6.93 -26.02 9.17
CA SER A 192 -8.35 -26.28 9.37
C SER A 192 -9.13 -25.01 9.63
N THR A 193 -10.43 -25.03 9.34
CA THR A 193 -11.36 -23.95 9.71
C THR A 193 -11.16 -23.55 11.16
N GLY A 194 -11.12 -22.25 11.43
CA GLY A 194 -10.92 -21.68 12.79
C GLY A 194 -9.46 -21.52 13.20
N THR A 195 -8.49 -22.08 12.43
CA THR A 195 -7.06 -21.91 12.75
C THR A 195 -6.63 -20.45 12.59
N VAL A 196 -5.99 -19.89 13.62
CA VAL A 196 -5.36 -18.56 13.57
C VAL A 196 -3.97 -18.70 12.96
N LEU A 197 -3.76 -18.08 11.81
CA LEU A 197 -2.50 -18.09 11.07
C LEU A 197 -1.55 -16.99 11.55
N ILE A 198 -2.11 -15.80 11.79
CA ILE A 198 -1.40 -14.63 12.36
C ILE A 198 -2.24 -14.12 13.52
N GLN A 199 -1.60 -13.95 14.67
CA GLN A 199 -2.24 -13.42 15.87
C GLN A 199 -1.95 -11.93 16.02
N GLY A 200 -2.99 -11.11 16.16
CA GLY A 200 -2.84 -9.68 16.41
C GLY A 200 -1.94 -9.36 17.61
N GLY A 201 -1.11 -8.34 17.50
CA GLY A 201 -0.16 -7.93 18.53
C GLY A 201 1.05 -8.84 18.73
N ARG A 202 1.20 -9.91 17.95
CA ARG A 202 2.37 -10.81 18.00
C ARG A 202 3.26 -10.66 16.78
N PRO A 203 4.59 -10.87 16.94
CA PRO A 203 5.50 -10.91 15.82
C PRO A 203 5.08 -11.96 14.79
N VAL A 204 5.25 -11.62 13.51
CA VAL A 204 4.96 -12.51 12.39
C VAL A 204 6.20 -13.32 12.07
N GLU A 205 6.08 -14.64 11.99
CA GLU A 205 7.22 -15.56 11.80
C GLU A 205 7.42 -15.99 10.35
N ALA A 206 6.42 -15.79 9.50
CA ALA A 206 6.47 -16.19 8.10
C ALA A 206 5.61 -15.29 7.20
N LEU A 207 6.00 -15.19 5.93
CA LEU A 207 5.15 -14.70 4.86
C LEU A 207 4.26 -15.87 4.39
N HIS A 208 2.96 -15.65 4.29
CA HIS A 208 1.99 -16.66 3.90
C HIS A 208 1.32 -16.29 2.58
N ILE A 209 1.27 -17.24 1.65
CA ILE A 209 0.54 -17.14 0.37
C ILE A 209 -0.63 -18.12 0.43
N LEU A 210 -1.85 -17.64 0.27
CA LEU A 210 -3.05 -18.47 0.25
C LEU A 210 -3.14 -19.21 -1.10
N LEU A 211 -3.01 -20.52 -1.07
CA LEU A 211 -3.06 -21.37 -2.28
C LEU A 211 -4.49 -21.77 -2.65
N GLU A 212 -5.29 -22.10 -1.64
CA GLU A 212 -6.68 -22.54 -1.78
C GLU A 212 -7.42 -22.28 -0.47
N GLY A 213 -8.73 -21.96 -0.55
CA GLY A 213 -9.56 -21.67 0.61
C GLY A 213 -9.81 -20.18 0.80
N LYS A 214 -10.18 -19.81 2.03
CA LYS A 214 -10.49 -18.43 2.42
C LYS A 214 -10.00 -18.13 3.84
N LEU A 215 -9.41 -16.95 4.01
CA LEU A 215 -9.03 -16.42 5.30
C LEU A 215 -9.80 -15.13 5.57
N THR A 216 -9.95 -14.77 6.83
CA THR A 216 -10.53 -13.49 7.26
C THR A 216 -9.53 -12.72 8.11
N LEU A 217 -9.58 -11.39 7.99
CA LEU A 217 -8.88 -10.47 8.85
C LEU A 217 -9.88 -9.94 9.88
N SER A 218 -9.55 -10.10 11.15
CA SER A 218 -10.36 -9.62 12.26
C SER A 218 -9.53 -8.79 13.24
N ALA A 219 -10.16 -7.79 13.85
CA ALA A 219 -9.57 -6.99 14.91
C ALA A 219 -10.49 -7.01 16.13
N SER A 220 -9.89 -7.00 17.33
CA SER A 220 -10.64 -6.89 18.59
C SER A 220 -11.17 -5.46 18.75
N GLU A 221 -12.43 -5.32 19.20
CA GLU A 221 -13.00 -4.02 19.54
C GLU A 221 -12.31 -3.38 20.74
N ASP A 222 -11.67 -4.18 21.60
CA ASP A 222 -11.00 -3.74 22.83
C ASP A 222 -9.59 -3.16 22.59
N ASP A 223 -9.04 -3.23 21.39
CA ASP A 223 -7.69 -2.72 21.08
C ASP A 223 -7.53 -1.21 21.31
N ARG A 224 -8.63 -0.47 21.45
CA ARG A 224 -8.63 0.97 21.75
C ARG A 224 -8.50 1.30 23.23
N ASN A 225 -8.77 0.34 24.11
CA ASN A 225 -8.74 0.58 25.56
C ASN A 225 -7.82 -0.45 26.24
N PRO A 226 -6.57 -0.06 26.60
CA PRO A 226 -5.64 -0.93 27.28
C PRO A 226 -6.20 -1.54 28.59
N LEU A 227 -7.11 -0.82 29.25
CA LEU A 227 -7.78 -1.29 30.45
C LEU A 227 -8.84 -2.35 30.13
N ALA A 228 -9.64 -2.17 29.08
CA ALA A 228 -10.61 -3.17 28.64
C ALA A 228 -9.90 -4.47 28.21
N ARG A 229 -8.75 -4.37 27.53
CA ARG A 229 -7.90 -5.51 27.17
C ARG A 229 -7.34 -6.25 28.40
N ALA A 230 -6.94 -5.51 29.42
CA ALA A 230 -6.49 -6.12 30.67
C ALA A 230 -7.65 -6.82 31.42
N PHE A 231 -8.85 -6.25 31.41
CA PHE A 231 -10.03 -6.83 32.02
C PHE A 231 -10.57 -8.06 31.29
N SER A 232 -10.67 -8.02 29.94
CA SER A 232 -11.10 -9.19 29.15
C SER A 232 -10.12 -10.36 29.29
N SER A 233 -8.83 -10.08 29.41
CA SER A 233 -7.81 -11.11 29.69
C SER A 233 -7.98 -11.75 31.11
N LEU A 234 -8.50 -11.00 32.06
CA LEU A 234 -8.75 -11.49 33.41
C LEU A 234 -10.06 -12.27 33.56
N GLU A 235 -11.07 -11.92 32.75
CA GLU A 235 -12.40 -12.57 32.81
C GLU A 235 -12.50 -13.80 31.89
N GLY A 236 -11.47 -14.13 31.13
CA GLY A 236 -11.44 -15.30 30.24
C GLY A 236 -12.46 -15.21 29.09
N GLY A 237 -13.03 -14.02 28.85
CA GLY A 237 -13.94 -13.76 27.74
C GLY A 237 -13.17 -13.49 26.44
N GLU A 238 -13.52 -14.17 25.37
CA GLU A 238 -13.07 -13.79 24.03
C GLU A 238 -13.74 -12.44 23.69
N SER A 239 -12.92 -11.38 23.53
CA SER A 239 -13.42 -10.11 23.01
C SER A 239 -14.04 -10.32 21.62
N PRO A 240 -15.20 -9.72 21.33
CA PRO A 240 -15.83 -9.88 20.02
C PRO A 240 -14.87 -9.39 18.92
N GLU A 241 -14.40 -10.33 18.10
CA GLU A 241 -13.61 -10.03 16.93
C GLU A 241 -14.51 -9.57 15.78
N ARG A 242 -14.20 -8.41 15.23
CA ARG A 242 -14.89 -7.90 14.06
C ARG A 242 -14.11 -8.22 12.80
N GLU A 243 -14.73 -8.96 11.90
CA GLU A 243 -14.21 -9.19 10.55
C GLU A 243 -14.30 -7.89 9.74
N PHE A 244 -13.20 -7.49 9.08
CA PHE A 244 -13.16 -6.30 8.24
C PHE A 244 -12.64 -6.57 6.83
N ALA A 245 -11.98 -7.70 6.57
CA ALA A 245 -11.53 -8.09 5.25
C ALA A 245 -11.50 -9.61 5.08
N ARG A 246 -11.59 -10.07 3.85
CA ARG A 246 -11.41 -11.47 3.45
C ARG A 246 -10.28 -11.60 2.47
N LEU A 247 -9.55 -12.70 2.58
CA LEU A 247 -8.50 -13.09 1.68
C LEU A 247 -8.95 -14.31 0.88
N SER A 248 -8.54 -14.32 -0.36
CA SER A 248 -8.82 -15.37 -1.33
C SER A 248 -7.53 -15.93 -1.92
N ARG A 249 -7.67 -16.94 -2.74
CA ARG A 249 -6.55 -17.62 -3.40
C ARG A 249 -5.57 -16.63 -4.04
N GLY A 250 -4.29 -16.73 -3.67
CA GLY A 250 -3.17 -15.94 -4.13
C GLY A 250 -2.83 -14.72 -3.28
N ASP A 251 -3.70 -14.34 -2.33
CA ASP A 251 -3.41 -13.23 -1.43
C ASP A 251 -2.23 -13.57 -0.50
N ILE A 252 -1.51 -12.51 -0.10
CA ILE A 252 -0.31 -12.59 0.75
C ILE A 252 -0.57 -11.87 2.05
N VAL A 253 -0.09 -12.46 3.14
CA VAL A 253 -0.09 -11.85 4.47
C VAL A 253 1.20 -12.16 5.21
N GLY A 254 1.54 -11.32 6.18
CA GLY A 254 2.73 -11.50 6.99
C GLY A 254 3.93 -10.70 6.48
N GLU A 255 3.69 -9.61 5.77
CA GLU A 255 4.70 -8.73 5.19
C GLU A 255 5.40 -7.81 6.21
N SER A 256 4.78 -7.55 7.36
CA SER A 256 5.23 -6.55 8.34
C SER A 256 6.72 -6.65 8.75
N PRO A 257 7.32 -7.82 8.95
CA PRO A 257 8.75 -7.90 9.34
C PRO A 257 9.71 -7.40 8.26
N PHE A 258 9.29 -7.40 6.98
CA PHE A 258 10.16 -7.04 5.85
C PHE A 258 10.16 -5.55 5.55
N ILE A 259 9.22 -4.82 6.12
CA ILE A 259 9.08 -3.35 6.02
C ILE A 259 9.19 -2.67 7.37
N GLU A 260 9.76 -3.35 8.37
CA GLU A 260 9.96 -2.83 9.74
C GLU A 260 8.67 -2.29 10.39
N ALA A 261 7.51 -2.77 9.92
CA ALA A 261 6.24 -2.41 10.52
C ALA A 261 6.05 -3.12 11.89
N PRO A 262 5.33 -2.50 12.82
CA PRO A 262 4.98 -3.15 14.08
C PRO A 262 4.18 -4.44 13.82
N PRO A 263 4.08 -5.34 14.81
CA PRO A 263 3.19 -6.48 14.73
C PRO A 263 1.77 -6.03 14.33
N PRO A 264 1.09 -6.78 13.43
CA PRO A 264 -0.24 -6.37 12.97
C PRO A 264 -1.23 -6.27 14.12
N SER A 265 -2.08 -5.25 14.13
CA SER A 265 -3.16 -5.09 15.10
C SER A 265 -4.38 -6.00 14.83
N PHE A 266 -4.29 -6.84 13.81
CA PHE A 266 -5.35 -7.76 13.38
C PHE A 266 -4.88 -9.21 13.38
N SER A 267 -5.83 -10.12 13.53
CA SER A 267 -5.62 -11.55 13.39
C SER A 267 -6.04 -12.04 12.01
N VAL A 268 -5.37 -13.08 11.51
CA VAL A 268 -5.73 -13.78 10.27
C VAL A 268 -6.17 -15.19 10.61
N LYS A 269 -7.41 -15.56 10.27
CA LYS A 269 -8.05 -16.82 10.65
C LYS A 269 -8.65 -17.52 9.43
N ALA A 270 -8.55 -18.85 9.38
CA ALA A 270 -9.17 -19.65 8.33
C ALA A 270 -10.69 -19.75 8.56
N VAL A 271 -11.50 -19.38 7.56
CA VAL A 271 -12.97 -19.51 7.58
C VAL A 271 -13.45 -20.82 6.95
N GLU A 272 -12.59 -21.46 6.18
CA GLU A 272 -12.75 -22.80 5.65
C GLU A 272 -11.41 -23.52 5.61
N ASP A 273 -11.40 -24.86 5.44
CA ASP A 273 -10.15 -25.61 5.27
C ASP A 273 -9.35 -25.01 4.11
N SER A 274 -8.13 -24.60 4.38
CA SER A 274 -7.33 -23.82 3.46
C SER A 274 -5.92 -24.39 3.31
N TRP A 275 -5.31 -24.15 2.15
CA TRP A 275 -3.91 -24.49 1.89
C TRP A 275 -3.09 -23.22 1.81
N VAL A 276 -1.97 -23.17 2.53
CA VAL A 276 -1.07 -22.03 2.56
C VAL A 276 0.36 -22.46 2.28
N LEU A 277 1.10 -21.61 1.55
CA LEU A 277 2.55 -21.69 1.42
C LEU A 277 3.15 -20.68 2.41
N SER A 278 3.88 -21.17 3.40
CA SER A 278 4.49 -20.36 4.45
C SER A 278 6.00 -20.29 4.27
N ILE A 279 6.52 -19.09 4.02
CA ILE A 279 7.94 -18.82 3.83
C ILE A 279 8.49 -18.26 5.14
N PRO A 280 9.38 -18.97 5.87
CA PRO A 280 9.94 -18.50 7.13
C PRO A 280 10.63 -17.13 7.00
N GLN A 281 10.38 -16.23 7.94
CA GLN A 281 10.92 -14.87 7.95
C GLN A 281 12.44 -14.85 7.70
N TRP A 282 13.19 -15.69 8.40
CA TRP A 282 14.64 -15.71 8.30
C TRP A 282 15.15 -16.11 6.90
N ARG A 283 14.45 -17.01 6.20
CA ARG A 283 14.79 -17.40 4.83
C ARG A 283 14.56 -16.28 3.84
N LEU A 284 13.40 -15.64 3.94
CA LEU A 284 13.08 -14.53 3.06
C LEU A 284 13.96 -13.31 3.33
N ALA A 285 14.24 -13.00 4.62
CA ALA A 285 15.17 -11.93 4.98
C ALA A 285 16.57 -12.15 4.41
N ALA A 286 17.11 -13.40 4.51
CA ALA A 286 18.39 -13.74 3.90
C ALA A 286 18.37 -13.59 2.36
N LYS A 287 17.29 -14.00 1.69
CA LYS A 287 17.12 -13.82 0.24
C LYS A 287 17.10 -12.36 -0.15
N LEU A 288 16.34 -11.53 0.58
CA LEU A 288 16.25 -10.08 0.32
C LEU A 288 17.60 -9.37 0.52
N LEU A 289 18.42 -9.85 1.46
CA LEU A 289 19.74 -9.30 1.73
C LEU A 289 20.76 -9.65 0.64
N HIS A 290 20.70 -10.86 0.07
CA HIS A 290 21.73 -11.39 -0.84
C HIS A 290 21.36 -11.35 -2.32
N ASP A 291 20.11 -11.09 -2.66
CA ASP A 291 19.60 -11.03 -4.04
C ASP A 291 18.88 -9.70 -4.29
N LEU A 292 19.66 -8.67 -4.61
CA LEU A 292 19.12 -7.32 -4.89
C LEU A 292 18.07 -7.30 -6.01
N PRO A 293 18.25 -8.03 -7.14
CA PRO A 293 17.19 -8.11 -8.17
C PRO A 293 15.87 -8.67 -7.65
N PHE A 294 15.91 -9.69 -6.79
CA PHE A 294 14.72 -10.20 -6.12
C PHE A 294 14.16 -9.18 -5.14
N ALA A 295 15.01 -8.55 -4.32
CA ALA A 295 14.61 -7.56 -3.34
C ALA A 295 13.88 -6.36 -4.00
N ALA A 296 14.41 -5.85 -5.12
CA ALA A 296 13.79 -4.77 -5.88
C ALA A 296 12.35 -5.13 -6.32
N ARG A 297 12.15 -6.32 -6.90
CA ARG A 297 10.83 -6.79 -7.32
C ARG A 297 9.90 -7.02 -6.13
N PHE A 298 10.40 -7.66 -5.08
CA PHE A 298 9.63 -7.94 -3.87
C PHE A 298 9.14 -6.66 -3.18
N TYR A 299 10.03 -5.69 -2.96
CA TYR A 299 9.65 -4.42 -2.33
C TYR A 299 8.75 -3.57 -3.24
N ARG A 300 8.93 -3.63 -4.56
CA ARG A 300 8.00 -3.00 -5.50
C ARG A 300 6.60 -3.60 -5.34
N VAL A 301 6.48 -4.92 -5.27
CA VAL A 301 5.21 -5.61 -5.03
C VAL A 301 4.59 -5.12 -3.73
N LEU A 302 5.34 -5.11 -2.62
CA LEU A 302 4.80 -4.64 -1.33
C LEU A 302 4.34 -3.17 -1.39
N ALA A 303 5.13 -2.30 -2.01
CA ALA A 303 4.76 -0.89 -2.14
C ALA A 303 3.47 -0.70 -2.95
N VAL A 304 3.28 -1.46 -4.04
CA VAL A 304 2.04 -1.44 -4.84
C VAL A 304 0.85 -1.95 -4.02
N LEU A 305 0.99 -3.06 -3.31
CA LEU A 305 -0.07 -3.60 -2.47
C LEU A 305 -0.51 -2.61 -1.38
N LEU A 306 0.45 -1.91 -0.77
CA LEU A 306 0.16 -0.89 0.24
C LEU A 306 -0.50 0.36 -0.37
N ALA A 307 -0.08 0.77 -1.57
CA ALA A 307 -0.72 1.86 -2.31
C ALA A 307 -2.17 1.50 -2.68
N ASP A 308 -2.42 0.27 -3.14
CA ASP A 308 -3.77 -0.23 -3.43
C ASP A 308 -4.62 -0.33 -2.17
N LYS A 309 -4.05 -0.79 -1.06
CA LYS A 309 -4.72 -0.83 0.24
C LYS A 309 -5.12 0.57 0.72
N GLN A 310 -4.21 1.54 0.61
CA GLN A 310 -4.52 2.95 0.89
C GLN A 310 -5.68 3.45 0.03
N ARG A 311 -5.66 3.17 -1.28
CA ARG A 311 -6.73 3.56 -2.22
C ARG A 311 -8.06 2.89 -1.88
N ALA A 312 -8.07 1.60 -1.56
CA ALA A 312 -9.28 0.88 -1.17
C ALA A 312 -9.92 1.48 0.09
N ILE A 313 -9.12 1.84 1.09
CA ILE A 313 -9.58 2.51 2.30
C ILE A 313 -10.22 3.86 1.93
N VAL A 314 -9.54 4.69 1.14
CA VAL A 314 -10.03 5.98 0.68
C VAL A 314 -11.35 5.83 -0.08
N SER A 315 -11.46 4.85 -0.98
CA SER A 315 -12.68 4.59 -1.76
C SER A 315 -13.83 4.09 -0.88
N SER A 316 -13.56 3.31 0.16
CA SER A 316 -14.59 2.80 1.08
C SER A 316 -15.26 3.93 1.89
N LEU A 317 -14.56 5.06 2.04
CA LEU A 317 -15.08 6.26 2.69
C LEU A 317 -15.98 7.12 1.79
N GLY A 318 -16.24 6.67 0.56
CA GLY A 318 -17.00 7.43 -0.43
C GLY A 318 -16.18 8.50 -1.16
N TYR A 319 -14.86 8.55 -0.94
CA TYR A 319 -13.96 9.45 -1.63
C TYR A 319 -13.36 8.74 -2.85
N GLY A 320 -13.17 9.48 -3.95
CA GLY A 320 -12.52 8.95 -5.16
C GLY A 320 -13.46 8.34 -6.20
N ARG A 321 -14.77 8.38 -6.02
CA ARG A 321 -15.71 8.18 -7.14
C ARG A 321 -15.71 9.46 -7.97
N LEU A 322 -15.03 9.44 -9.12
CA LEU A 322 -15.18 10.45 -10.15
C LEU A 322 -16.65 10.43 -10.58
N SER A 323 -17.45 11.36 -10.05
CA SER A 323 -18.76 11.63 -10.62
C SER A 323 -18.52 12.36 -11.93
N TYR A 324 -19.24 11.99 -12.97
CA TYR A 324 -19.30 12.70 -14.25
C TYR A 324 -19.34 14.21 -14.00
N SER A 325 -18.35 14.95 -14.49
CA SER A 325 -18.48 16.39 -14.55
C SER A 325 -19.42 16.72 -15.70
N LYS A 326 -20.43 17.56 -15.44
CA LYS A 326 -21.48 17.93 -16.41
C LYS A 326 -20.97 18.62 -17.68
N ASP A 327 -19.68 18.97 -17.73
CA ASP A 327 -19.05 19.73 -18.82
C ASP A 327 -18.08 18.88 -19.68
N GLN A 328 -18.01 17.57 -19.44
CA GLN A 328 -17.24 16.68 -20.31
C GLN A 328 -18.05 16.30 -21.55
N SER A 329 -17.51 16.62 -22.74
CA SER A 329 -18.05 16.21 -24.03
C SER A 329 -18.07 14.67 -24.13
N LEU A 330 -19.14 14.11 -24.69
CA LEU A 330 -19.30 12.68 -24.94
C LEU A 330 -18.27 12.13 -25.96
N ASP A 331 -17.52 13.00 -26.63
CA ASP A 331 -16.48 12.65 -27.62
C ASP A 331 -15.07 12.53 -27.03
N GLU A 332 -14.85 12.89 -25.76
CA GLU A 332 -13.58 12.61 -25.10
C GLU A 332 -13.54 11.14 -24.71
N SER A 333 -12.55 10.41 -25.20
CA SER A 333 -12.29 9.02 -24.84
C SER A 333 -12.08 8.92 -23.32
N GLN A 334 -13.15 8.58 -22.61
CA GLN A 334 -13.08 8.34 -21.17
C GLN A 334 -12.37 7.01 -20.94
N GLN A 335 -11.19 7.06 -20.35
CA GLN A 335 -10.62 5.88 -19.71
C GLN A 335 -11.45 5.56 -18.47
N TYR A 336 -12.28 4.55 -18.58
CA TYR A 336 -12.98 4.02 -17.43
C TYR A 336 -11.97 3.44 -16.45
N GLU A 337 -12.10 3.76 -15.16
CA GLU A 337 -11.23 3.27 -14.07
C GLU A 337 -11.12 1.73 -14.02
N ASN A 338 -11.99 1.03 -14.75
CA ASN A 338 -12.07 -0.42 -14.86
C ASN A 338 -11.82 -0.93 -16.30
N GLU A 339 -11.36 -0.08 -17.21
CA GLU A 339 -11.06 -0.50 -18.58
C GLU A 339 -9.76 -1.29 -18.59
N LEU A 340 -9.86 -2.54 -19.06
CA LEU A 340 -8.73 -3.46 -19.12
C LEU A 340 -7.87 -3.12 -20.35
N SER A 341 -6.73 -2.46 -20.14
CA SER A 341 -5.76 -2.26 -21.23
C SER A 341 -5.19 -3.61 -21.69
N SER A 342 -4.73 -3.67 -22.95
CA SER A 342 -4.07 -4.87 -23.50
C SER A 342 -2.87 -5.31 -22.68
N ASP A 343 -2.10 -4.35 -22.14
CA ASP A 343 -0.93 -4.62 -21.30
C ASP A 343 -1.33 -5.19 -19.96
N PHE A 344 -2.41 -4.70 -19.38
CA PHE A 344 -2.98 -5.25 -18.15
C PHE A 344 -3.48 -6.68 -18.35
N LEU A 345 -4.20 -6.96 -19.45
CA LEU A 345 -4.66 -8.31 -19.78
C LEU A 345 -3.48 -9.28 -19.97
N ALA A 346 -2.40 -8.84 -20.61
CA ALA A 346 -1.19 -9.65 -20.76
C ALA A 346 -0.53 -9.94 -19.41
N GLN A 347 -0.44 -8.96 -18.51
CA GLN A 347 0.07 -9.16 -17.15
C GLN A 347 -0.81 -10.11 -16.32
N VAL A 348 -2.13 -9.99 -16.43
CA VAL A 348 -3.09 -10.90 -15.79
C VAL A 348 -2.90 -12.34 -16.27
N ALA A 349 -2.78 -12.53 -17.57
CA ALA A 349 -2.57 -13.87 -18.16
C ALA A 349 -1.24 -14.48 -17.70
N LEU A 350 -0.16 -13.69 -17.68
CA LEU A 350 1.16 -14.12 -17.21
C LEU A 350 1.12 -14.49 -15.72
N ALA A 351 0.51 -13.66 -14.90
CA ALA A 351 0.41 -13.91 -13.46
C ALA A 351 -0.41 -15.16 -13.16
N GLY A 352 -1.54 -15.35 -13.84
CA GLY A 352 -2.35 -16.55 -13.72
C GLY A 352 -1.57 -17.82 -14.12
N ALA A 353 -0.85 -17.76 -15.22
CA ALA A 353 0.00 -18.86 -15.69
C ALA A 353 1.10 -19.20 -14.68
N ARG A 354 1.76 -18.21 -14.08
CA ARG A 354 2.80 -18.38 -13.06
C ARG A 354 2.25 -18.95 -11.77
N PHE A 355 1.09 -18.46 -11.32
CA PHE A 355 0.44 -19.00 -10.13
C PHE A 355 0.03 -20.47 -10.33
N ASP A 356 -0.56 -20.82 -11.48
CA ASP A 356 -0.92 -22.21 -11.80
C ASP A 356 0.32 -23.11 -11.94
N TRP A 357 1.42 -22.57 -12.49
CA TRP A 357 2.69 -23.27 -12.52
C TRP A 357 3.24 -23.54 -11.11
N MET A 358 3.19 -22.55 -10.22
CA MET A 358 3.56 -22.69 -8.81
C MET A 358 2.75 -23.80 -8.13
N LEU A 359 1.44 -23.83 -8.31
CA LEU A 359 0.58 -24.88 -7.75
C LEU A 359 0.91 -26.27 -8.29
N LYS A 360 1.18 -26.39 -9.59
CA LYS A 360 1.62 -27.66 -10.21
C LYS A 360 2.96 -28.13 -9.64
N ARG A 361 3.87 -27.20 -9.37
CA ARG A 361 5.17 -27.49 -8.78
C ARG A 361 5.03 -28.00 -7.36
N ILE A 362 4.24 -27.34 -6.54
CA ILE A 362 3.92 -27.73 -5.16
C ILE A 362 3.31 -29.14 -5.09
N ARG A 363 2.38 -29.45 -5.99
CA ARG A 363 1.71 -30.77 -6.00
C ARG A 363 2.62 -31.93 -6.42
N ARG A 364 3.79 -31.64 -7.01
CA ARG A 364 4.79 -32.64 -7.44
C ARG A 364 5.93 -32.82 -6.43
N SER A 365 6.06 -31.93 -5.47
CA SER A 365 7.01 -32.00 -4.34
C SER A 365 6.41 -32.76 -3.17
#